data_4f5e78a6a5d9ea6a46d6a0e56719dfa3
#
_entry.id   4f5e78a6a5d9ea6a46d6a0e56719dfa3
#
_cell.length_a   1.000
_cell.length_b   1.000
_cell.length_c   1.000
_cell.angle_alpha   90.00
_cell.angle_beta   90.00
_cell.angle_gamma   90.00
#
_symmetry.space_group_name_H-M   'P 1'
#
loop_
_entity.id
_entity.type
_entity.pdbx_description
1 polymer ?
#
loop_
_entity_poly.entity_id
_entity_poly.type
_entity_poly.pdbx_seq_one_letter_code
_entity_poly.pdbx_strand_id
1 'polypeptide(L)'
;ISMLFKMLPMLPRIPALSKMSAREYAEGFQHLGIREILKTVVGSDYNAMSLMFTLATLAAGDGGYPEGGSLSMAHRMAKHYEDLGGEIEYNKRVQKVLVKKGRAVGVEISDEEILADAVVVTIDTLSAIDHLFDQPLHEPWMEKMRTNTKPVMNTFVCLGIEADLSDLPENMLFTFDPPFFYAGEQVNSLSVNNYATYKGYAPKGCTSATMGLMGDTYDYWKNAKTKGTYEQDKKQLAETIIERLAAKLPQIKDKVAVWDVATPLTYERYCGTYKGSWMTVVGKGDKPSIYPSTSEKIANLYFAGQRLQPPGGLPVAVVTGRTAIQYLCRDTNTVFQGSPPL
;
A
#
# COMPACT_ATOMS: atom_id res chain seq x y z
N ILE A 1 12.57 -22.64 -18.69
CA ILE A 1 13.52 -23.69 -18.25
C ILE A 1 14.74 -23.05 -17.56
N SER A 2 15.41 -22.04 -18.16
CA SER A 2 16.59 -21.34 -17.57
C SER A 2 16.31 -20.73 -16.20
N MET A 3 15.16 -20.09 -16.00
CA MET A 3 14.76 -19.49 -14.73
C MET A 3 14.55 -20.54 -13.62
N LEU A 4 13.99 -21.68 -13.96
CA LEU A 4 13.78 -22.79 -13.02
C LEU A 4 15.12 -23.34 -12.49
N PHE A 5 16.12 -23.48 -13.36
CA PHE A 5 17.47 -23.91 -12.96
C PHE A 5 18.17 -22.88 -12.05
N LYS A 6 17.95 -21.59 -12.27
CA LYS A 6 18.48 -20.52 -11.38
C LYS A 6 17.82 -20.52 -10.00
N MET A 7 16.59 -21.01 -9.89
CA MET A 7 15.87 -21.10 -8.60
C MET A 7 16.19 -22.37 -7.81
N LEU A 8 16.74 -23.43 -8.45
CA LEU A 8 17.05 -24.72 -7.80
C LEU A 8 17.83 -24.58 -6.47
N PRO A 9 18.87 -23.72 -6.34
CA PRO A 9 19.61 -23.58 -5.08
C PRO A 9 18.78 -22.94 -3.94
N MET A 10 17.71 -22.22 -4.29
CA MET A 10 16.84 -21.58 -3.31
C MET A 10 15.70 -22.48 -2.82
N LEU A 11 15.28 -23.44 -3.63
CA LEU A 11 14.13 -24.32 -3.31
C LEU A 11 14.20 -24.96 -1.91
N PRO A 12 15.34 -25.48 -1.43
CA PRO A 12 15.43 -26.06 -0.09
C PRO A 12 15.30 -25.02 1.04
N ARG A 13 15.59 -23.74 0.76
CA ARG A 13 15.53 -22.65 1.74
C ARG A 13 14.15 -22.02 1.87
N ILE A 14 13.30 -22.12 0.84
CA ILE A 14 11.96 -21.55 0.80
C ILE A 14 11.11 -21.95 2.02
N PRO A 15 11.01 -23.25 2.40
CA PRO A 15 10.20 -23.65 3.55
C PRO A 15 10.73 -23.09 4.88
N ALA A 16 12.04 -22.96 5.04
CA ALA A 16 12.64 -22.39 6.24
C ALA A 16 12.35 -20.88 6.34
N LEU A 17 12.55 -20.13 5.25
CA LEU A 17 12.29 -18.69 5.19
C LEU A 17 10.80 -18.36 5.36
N SER A 18 9.90 -19.19 4.83
CA SER A 18 8.45 -19.02 5.01
C SER A 18 7.99 -19.25 6.46
N LYS A 19 8.73 -20.09 7.22
CA LYS A 19 8.46 -20.40 8.63
C LYS A 19 9.22 -19.51 9.62
N MET A 20 9.89 -18.48 9.13
CA MET A 20 10.68 -17.52 9.92
C MET A 20 10.14 -16.14 9.66
N SER A 21 10.04 -15.26 10.68
CA SER A 21 9.72 -13.86 10.49
C SER A 21 10.94 -13.07 9.98
N ALA A 22 10.69 -11.88 9.41
CA ALA A 22 11.77 -10.97 9.04
C ALA A 22 12.61 -10.55 10.27
N ARG A 23 11.95 -10.41 11.44
CA ARG A 23 12.62 -10.18 12.73
C ARG A 23 13.57 -11.33 13.08
N GLU A 24 13.08 -12.57 13.10
CA GLU A 24 13.91 -13.75 13.41
C GLU A 24 15.10 -13.89 12.44
N TYR A 25 14.87 -13.59 11.15
CA TYR A 25 15.93 -13.58 10.16
C TYR A 25 16.99 -12.51 10.45
N ALA A 26 16.55 -11.30 10.78
CA ALA A 26 17.44 -10.16 11.10
C ALA A 26 18.29 -10.44 12.34
N GLU A 27 17.76 -11.13 13.35
CA GLU A 27 18.48 -11.48 14.58
C GLU A 27 19.67 -12.42 14.35
N GLY A 28 19.74 -13.11 13.22
CA GLY A 28 20.89 -13.89 12.80
C GLY A 28 22.15 -13.07 12.45
N PHE A 29 22.04 -11.74 12.32
CA PHE A 29 23.16 -10.86 12.01
C PHE A 29 23.76 -10.25 13.28
N GLN A 30 25.08 -10.06 13.32
CA GLN A 30 25.76 -9.50 14.48
C GLN A 30 25.64 -7.97 14.55
N HIS A 31 25.70 -7.31 13.39
CA HIS A 31 25.70 -5.84 13.32
C HIS A 31 24.30 -5.26 13.55
N LEU A 32 24.15 -4.44 14.58
CA LEU A 32 22.87 -3.86 14.99
C LEU A 32 22.18 -3.09 13.85
N GLY A 33 22.91 -2.26 13.11
CA GLY A 33 22.37 -1.49 11.99
C GLY A 33 21.80 -2.38 10.89
N ILE A 34 22.41 -3.54 10.59
CA ILE A 34 21.89 -4.50 9.62
C ILE A 34 20.58 -5.11 10.14
N ARG A 35 20.51 -5.46 11.43
CA ARG A 35 19.26 -5.97 12.04
C ARG A 35 18.12 -4.98 11.88
N GLU A 36 18.36 -3.73 12.22
CA GLU A 36 17.32 -2.68 12.14
C GLU A 36 16.88 -2.41 10.70
N ILE A 37 17.81 -2.32 9.75
CA ILE A 37 17.47 -2.16 8.32
C ILE A 37 16.60 -3.34 7.84
N LEU A 38 16.99 -4.58 8.10
CA LEU A 38 16.25 -5.76 7.66
C LEU A 38 14.83 -5.83 8.25
N LYS A 39 14.63 -5.32 9.47
CA LYS A 39 13.31 -5.23 10.12
C LYS A 39 12.42 -4.17 9.48
N THR A 40 13.00 -3.13 8.89
CA THR A 40 12.25 -1.99 8.32
C THR A 40 11.90 -2.15 6.83
N VAL A 41 12.61 -3.00 6.08
CA VAL A 41 12.41 -3.18 4.63
C VAL A 41 10.99 -3.61 4.28
N VAL A 42 10.42 -4.56 4.99
CA VAL A 42 9.05 -5.04 4.77
C VAL A 42 8.17 -4.96 6.02
N GLY A 43 8.79 -4.79 7.19
CA GLY A 43 8.16 -4.88 8.49
C GLY A 43 8.47 -6.20 9.20
N SER A 44 8.63 -6.13 10.51
CA SER A 44 9.12 -7.22 11.37
C SER A 44 8.24 -8.47 11.35
N ASP A 45 6.95 -8.33 11.12
CA ASP A 45 5.95 -9.39 11.23
C ASP A 45 5.74 -10.18 9.93
N TYR A 46 6.29 -9.67 8.82
CA TYR A 46 6.31 -10.43 7.57
C TYR A 46 7.22 -11.66 7.67
N ASN A 47 6.93 -12.69 6.89
CA ASN A 47 7.85 -13.81 6.79
C ASN A 47 9.14 -13.40 6.05
N ALA A 48 10.25 -14.08 6.33
CA ALA A 48 11.55 -13.78 5.73
C ALA A 48 11.56 -13.95 4.20
N MET A 49 10.62 -14.71 3.65
CA MET A 49 10.49 -14.87 2.20
C MET A 49 10.05 -13.56 1.54
N SER A 50 9.13 -12.82 2.15
CA SER A 50 8.72 -11.48 1.68
C SER A 50 9.89 -10.51 1.67
N LEU A 51 10.75 -10.55 2.71
CA LEU A 51 11.99 -9.78 2.76
C LEU A 51 12.94 -10.15 1.61
N MET A 52 13.13 -11.45 1.36
CA MET A 52 14.01 -11.92 0.27
C MET A 52 13.50 -11.47 -1.11
N PHE A 53 12.20 -11.55 -1.36
CA PHE A 53 11.61 -11.05 -2.61
C PHE A 53 11.84 -9.56 -2.80
N THR A 54 11.62 -8.76 -1.76
CA THR A 54 11.84 -7.30 -1.82
C THR A 54 13.31 -6.98 -2.10
N LEU A 55 14.25 -7.62 -1.40
CA LEU A 55 15.69 -7.42 -1.63
C LEU A 55 16.11 -7.88 -3.03
N ALA A 56 15.51 -8.98 -3.56
CA ALA A 56 15.80 -9.46 -4.89
C ALA A 56 15.31 -8.48 -5.99
N THR A 57 14.13 -7.88 -5.85
CA THR A 57 13.63 -6.87 -6.79
C THR A 57 14.48 -5.60 -6.76
N LEU A 58 14.91 -5.17 -5.58
CA LEU A 58 15.86 -4.04 -5.45
C LEU A 58 17.21 -4.35 -6.12
N ALA A 59 17.74 -5.55 -5.89
CA ALA A 59 19.00 -5.99 -6.50
C ALA A 59 18.90 -6.15 -8.04
N ALA A 60 17.72 -6.46 -8.57
CA ALA A 60 17.45 -6.53 -10.00
C ALA A 60 17.26 -5.17 -10.67
N GLY A 61 17.18 -4.09 -9.89
CA GLY A 61 16.90 -2.75 -10.41
C GLY A 61 15.42 -2.50 -10.72
N ASP A 62 14.53 -3.42 -10.30
CA ASP A 62 13.08 -3.32 -10.54
C ASP A 62 12.34 -2.48 -9.47
N GLY A 63 13.06 -1.98 -8.47
CA GLY A 63 12.55 -1.10 -7.43
C GLY A 63 13.00 0.33 -7.64
N GLY A 64 12.09 1.29 -7.43
CA GLY A 64 12.42 2.72 -7.54
C GLY A 64 11.20 3.60 -7.38
N TYR A 65 11.45 4.90 -7.38
CA TYR A 65 10.39 5.91 -7.39
C TYR A 65 10.07 6.32 -8.82
N PRO A 66 8.77 6.40 -9.20
CA PRO A 66 8.40 6.85 -10.53
C PRO A 66 8.80 8.32 -10.74
N GLU A 67 9.22 8.68 -11.95
CA GLU A 67 9.56 10.05 -12.30
C GLU A 67 8.36 10.99 -12.02
N GLY A 68 8.61 12.08 -11.30
CA GLY A 68 7.60 13.04 -10.87
C GLY A 68 6.66 12.52 -9.77
N GLY A 69 6.98 11.37 -9.15
CA GLY A 69 6.22 10.79 -8.05
C GLY A 69 4.99 9.98 -8.48
N SER A 70 4.30 9.43 -7.50
CA SER A 70 3.14 8.56 -7.72
C SER A 70 1.96 9.28 -8.39
N LEU A 71 1.75 10.57 -8.10
CA LEU A 71 0.68 11.35 -8.73
C LEU A 71 0.91 11.52 -10.23
N SER A 72 2.14 11.88 -10.64
CA SER A 72 2.49 11.98 -12.05
C SER A 72 2.37 10.64 -12.78
N MET A 73 2.72 9.54 -12.12
CA MET A 73 2.49 8.21 -12.68
C MET A 73 0.99 7.94 -12.87
N ALA A 74 0.15 8.22 -11.88
CA ALA A 74 -1.30 8.05 -11.99
C ALA A 74 -1.89 8.90 -13.13
N HIS A 75 -1.46 10.16 -13.27
CA HIS A 75 -1.90 11.01 -14.37
C HIS A 75 -1.48 10.47 -15.76
N ARG A 76 -0.26 9.93 -15.90
CA ARG A 76 0.16 9.29 -17.16
C ARG A 76 -0.70 8.07 -17.49
N MET A 77 -1.05 7.26 -16.48
CA MET A 77 -1.94 6.10 -16.67
C MET A 77 -3.36 6.54 -17.06
N ALA A 78 -3.92 7.54 -16.37
CA ALA A 78 -5.24 8.11 -16.68
C ALA A 78 -5.28 8.65 -18.11
N LYS A 79 -4.28 9.48 -18.49
CA LYS A 79 -4.19 10.00 -19.84
C LYS A 79 -4.12 8.90 -20.89
N HIS A 80 -3.31 7.87 -20.68
CA HIS A 80 -3.22 6.76 -21.60
C HIS A 80 -4.54 6.00 -21.75
N TYR A 81 -5.29 5.83 -20.67
CA TYR A 81 -6.63 5.25 -20.70
C TYR A 81 -7.61 6.09 -21.52
N GLU A 82 -7.59 7.41 -21.34
CA GLU A 82 -8.42 8.35 -22.11
C GLU A 82 -8.01 8.38 -23.61
N ASP A 83 -6.71 8.33 -23.91
CA ASP A 83 -6.18 8.25 -25.28
C ASP A 83 -6.64 6.96 -26.02
N LEU A 84 -6.95 5.90 -25.26
CA LEU A 84 -7.54 4.67 -25.78
C LEU A 84 -9.08 4.71 -25.90
N GLY A 85 -9.71 5.84 -25.62
CA GLY A 85 -11.16 6.05 -25.70
C GLY A 85 -11.91 5.72 -24.40
N GLY A 86 -11.22 5.52 -23.30
CA GLY A 86 -11.82 5.38 -21.99
C GLY A 86 -12.28 6.74 -21.41
N GLU A 87 -13.29 6.73 -20.58
CA GLU A 87 -13.81 7.92 -19.89
C GLU A 87 -13.54 7.82 -18.39
N ILE A 88 -13.13 8.94 -17.77
CA ILE A 88 -12.90 9.04 -16.34
C ILE A 88 -13.75 10.15 -15.75
N GLU A 89 -14.66 9.79 -14.85
CA GLU A 89 -15.44 10.75 -14.08
C GLU A 89 -14.87 10.91 -12.67
N TYR A 90 -14.36 12.09 -12.38
CA TYR A 90 -13.85 12.44 -11.06
C TYR A 90 -14.97 12.94 -10.12
N ASN A 91 -14.72 12.83 -8.79
CA ASN A 91 -15.68 13.24 -7.76
C ASN A 91 -17.02 12.51 -7.82
N LYS A 92 -17.05 11.34 -8.44
CA LYS A 92 -18.21 10.46 -8.58
C LYS A 92 -18.03 9.24 -7.68
N ARG A 93 -18.50 9.32 -6.44
CA ARG A 93 -18.42 8.20 -5.52
C ARG A 93 -19.52 7.18 -5.82
N VAL A 94 -19.14 6.00 -6.24
CA VAL A 94 -20.06 4.86 -6.37
C VAL A 94 -20.55 4.46 -4.99
N GLN A 95 -21.86 4.46 -4.81
CA GLN A 95 -22.53 4.09 -3.56
C GLN A 95 -22.89 2.61 -3.54
N LYS A 96 -23.21 2.04 -4.72
CA LYS A 96 -23.72 0.68 -4.84
C LYS A 96 -23.46 0.08 -6.22
N VAL A 97 -23.23 -1.21 -6.27
CA VAL A 97 -23.30 -2.02 -7.49
C VAL A 97 -24.72 -2.54 -7.65
N LEU A 98 -25.33 -2.26 -8.79
CA LEU A 98 -26.69 -2.69 -9.10
C LEU A 98 -26.69 -4.17 -9.55
N VAL A 99 -27.43 -4.99 -8.84
CA VAL A 99 -27.58 -6.42 -9.16
C VAL A 99 -29.05 -6.72 -9.47
N LYS A 100 -29.36 -7.15 -10.71
CA LYS A 100 -30.68 -7.54 -11.13
C LYS A 100 -30.64 -8.99 -11.64
N LYS A 101 -31.47 -9.87 -11.08
CA LYS A 101 -31.56 -11.30 -11.46
C LYS A 101 -30.19 -12.03 -11.46
N GLY A 102 -29.37 -11.79 -10.42
CA GLY A 102 -28.07 -12.43 -10.29
C GLY A 102 -26.98 -11.92 -11.27
N ARG A 103 -27.14 -10.73 -11.86
CA ARG A 103 -26.16 -10.09 -12.74
C ARG A 103 -25.89 -8.67 -12.28
N ALA A 104 -24.63 -8.27 -12.31
CA ALA A 104 -24.26 -6.86 -12.21
C ALA A 104 -24.70 -6.14 -13.50
N VAL A 105 -25.41 -5.03 -13.35
CA VAL A 105 -26.02 -4.29 -14.47
C VAL A 105 -25.66 -2.82 -14.47
N GLY A 106 -24.81 -2.38 -13.55
CA GLY A 106 -24.38 -0.99 -13.42
C GLY A 106 -24.04 -0.61 -11.99
N VAL A 107 -23.99 0.68 -11.74
CA VAL A 107 -23.68 1.28 -10.44
C VAL A 107 -24.63 2.42 -10.11
N GLU A 108 -24.73 2.77 -8.83
CA GLU A 108 -25.48 3.92 -8.34
C GLU A 108 -24.54 5.00 -7.85
N ILE A 109 -24.74 6.23 -8.29
CA ILE A 109 -23.98 7.43 -7.90
C ILE A 109 -24.98 8.55 -7.60
N SER A 110 -25.06 9.03 -6.37
CA SER A 110 -25.94 10.15 -5.98
C SER A 110 -27.41 9.94 -6.43
N ASP A 111 -27.95 8.74 -6.19
CA ASP A 111 -29.31 8.33 -6.57
C ASP A 111 -29.56 8.22 -8.09
N GLU A 112 -28.52 8.25 -8.91
CA GLU A 112 -28.57 8.01 -10.35
C GLU A 112 -28.03 6.60 -10.67
N GLU A 113 -28.83 5.80 -11.44
CA GLU A 113 -28.38 4.50 -11.95
C GLU A 113 -27.59 4.69 -13.25
N ILE A 114 -26.35 4.27 -13.28
CA ILE A 114 -25.53 4.19 -14.48
C ILE A 114 -25.48 2.73 -14.90
N LEU A 115 -26.10 2.40 -16.02
CA LEU A 115 -26.15 1.03 -16.54
C LEU A 115 -24.88 0.67 -17.29
N ALA A 116 -24.48 -0.60 -17.16
CA ALA A 116 -23.32 -1.18 -17.83
C ALA A 116 -23.50 -2.68 -18.08
N ASP A 117 -22.82 -3.22 -19.09
CA ASP A 117 -22.82 -4.65 -19.40
C ASP A 117 -22.05 -5.48 -18.39
N ALA A 118 -21.06 -4.87 -17.73
CA ALA A 118 -20.26 -5.49 -16.68
C ALA A 118 -19.74 -4.44 -15.70
N VAL A 119 -19.40 -4.87 -14.48
CA VAL A 119 -18.81 -4.04 -13.44
C VAL A 119 -17.49 -4.65 -12.97
N VAL A 120 -16.41 -3.86 -13.01
CA VAL A 120 -15.12 -4.24 -12.44
C VAL A 120 -14.87 -3.38 -11.19
N VAL A 121 -14.88 -4.00 -10.03
CA VAL A 121 -14.65 -3.33 -8.75
C VAL A 121 -13.16 -3.29 -8.45
N THR A 122 -12.58 -2.09 -8.32
CA THR A 122 -11.14 -1.88 -8.14
C THR A 122 -10.74 -1.26 -6.79
N ILE A 123 -11.72 -0.89 -5.97
CA ILE A 123 -11.44 -0.45 -4.59
C ILE A 123 -11.03 -1.64 -3.72
N ASP A 124 -10.69 -1.39 -2.45
CA ASP A 124 -10.39 -2.48 -1.50
C ASP A 124 -11.51 -3.52 -1.49
N THR A 125 -11.15 -4.77 -1.80
CA THR A 125 -12.14 -5.84 -2.00
C THR A 125 -12.95 -6.13 -0.74
N LEU A 126 -12.34 -6.04 0.47
CA LEU A 126 -13.10 -6.21 1.73
C LEU A 126 -14.14 -5.11 1.89
N SER A 127 -13.75 -3.86 1.69
CA SER A 127 -14.71 -2.73 1.74
C SER A 127 -15.81 -2.88 0.69
N ALA A 128 -15.47 -3.37 -0.49
CA ALA A 128 -16.42 -3.56 -1.58
C ALA A 128 -17.47 -4.63 -1.24
N ILE A 129 -17.04 -5.83 -0.86
CA ILE A 129 -17.95 -6.94 -0.56
C ILE A 129 -18.83 -6.70 0.67
N ASP A 130 -18.41 -5.81 1.58
CA ASP A 130 -19.16 -5.48 2.78
C ASP A 130 -20.10 -4.28 2.59
N HIS A 131 -19.82 -3.36 1.66
CA HIS A 131 -20.50 -2.06 1.62
C HIS A 131 -21.05 -1.61 0.27
N LEU A 132 -20.67 -2.24 -0.86
CA LEU A 132 -21.15 -1.84 -2.20
C LEU A 132 -22.35 -2.63 -2.72
N PHE A 133 -23.05 -3.40 -1.89
CA PHE A 133 -24.20 -4.20 -2.28
C PHE A 133 -25.34 -4.01 -1.29
N ASP A 134 -26.58 -4.39 -1.66
CA ASP A 134 -27.75 -4.32 -0.76
C ASP A 134 -27.54 -5.05 0.57
N GLN A 135 -26.80 -6.13 0.51
CA GLN A 135 -26.33 -6.91 1.67
C GLN A 135 -24.89 -7.32 1.41
N PRO A 136 -24.06 -7.50 2.46
CA PRO A 136 -22.72 -8.02 2.30
C PRO A 136 -22.71 -9.29 1.47
N LEU A 137 -21.75 -9.42 0.57
CA LEU A 137 -21.60 -10.62 -0.23
C LEU A 137 -20.95 -11.75 0.57
N HIS A 138 -21.49 -12.95 0.41
CA HIS A 138 -21.03 -14.16 1.08
C HIS A 138 -20.74 -15.26 0.07
N GLU A 139 -19.45 -15.44 -0.25
CA GLU A 139 -18.91 -16.57 -1.00
C GLU A 139 -17.75 -17.19 -0.21
N PRO A 140 -17.41 -18.46 -0.38
CA PRO A 140 -16.36 -19.13 0.42
C PRO A 140 -15.03 -18.39 0.43
N TRP A 141 -14.63 -17.82 -0.70
CA TRP A 141 -13.40 -17.05 -0.80
C TRP A 141 -13.47 -15.69 -0.08
N MET A 142 -14.65 -15.06 -0.04
CA MET A 142 -14.88 -13.78 0.65
C MET A 142 -14.78 -13.97 2.16
N GLU A 143 -15.37 -15.05 2.69
CA GLU A 143 -15.24 -15.40 4.11
C GLU A 143 -13.78 -15.70 4.48
N LYS A 144 -13.07 -16.43 3.62
CA LYS A 144 -11.65 -16.68 3.79
C LYS A 144 -10.85 -15.37 3.78
N MET A 145 -11.19 -14.41 2.92
CA MET A 145 -10.54 -13.10 2.89
C MET A 145 -10.79 -12.31 4.18
N ARG A 146 -12.03 -12.26 4.68
CA ARG A 146 -12.37 -11.62 5.96
C ARG A 146 -11.55 -12.19 7.12
N THR A 147 -11.44 -13.52 7.17
CA THR A 147 -10.73 -14.23 8.26
C THR A 147 -9.22 -14.08 8.18
N ASN A 148 -8.65 -14.13 6.96
CA ASN A 148 -7.20 -14.22 6.77
C ASN A 148 -6.54 -12.86 6.56
N THR A 149 -7.30 -11.77 6.35
CA THR A 149 -6.69 -10.47 6.13
C THR A 149 -6.14 -9.92 7.45
N LYS A 150 -4.82 -9.76 7.48
CA LYS A 150 -4.07 -9.08 8.55
C LYS A 150 -3.66 -7.70 8.01
N PRO A 151 -4.44 -6.64 8.27
CA PRO A 151 -4.20 -5.34 7.63
C PRO A 151 -2.89 -4.73 8.10
N VAL A 152 -2.13 -4.16 7.18
CA VAL A 152 -0.96 -3.34 7.48
C VAL A 152 -1.39 -1.88 7.45
N MET A 153 -1.24 -1.21 8.57
CA MET A 153 -1.52 0.21 8.71
C MET A 153 -0.23 1.00 8.84
N ASN A 154 -0.29 2.23 8.43
CA ASN A 154 0.83 3.15 8.47
C ASN A 154 0.32 4.54 8.85
N THR A 155 1.05 5.22 9.71
CA THR A 155 0.95 6.66 9.85
C THR A 155 2.14 7.27 9.12
N PHE A 156 1.87 8.07 8.11
CA PHE A 156 2.86 8.59 7.20
C PHE A 156 3.07 10.09 7.46
N VAL A 157 4.30 10.46 7.77
CA VAL A 157 4.68 11.84 8.09
C VAL A 157 5.52 12.39 6.94
N CYS A 158 5.13 13.55 6.45
CA CYS A 158 5.83 14.30 5.42
C CYS A 158 6.33 15.61 5.99
N LEU A 159 7.55 15.98 5.65
CA LEU A 159 8.18 17.26 6.03
C LEU A 159 8.65 17.99 4.76
N GLY A 160 8.31 19.28 4.66
CA GLY A 160 8.95 20.20 3.72
C GLY A 160 9.97 21.06 4.47
N ILE A 161 11.22 20.97 4.06
CA ILE A 161 12.36 21.49 4.78
C ILE A 161 13.05 22.57 3.93
N GLU A 162 13.23 23.77 4.44
CA GLU A 162 13.96 24.89 3.81
C GLU A 162 15.48 24.72 3.99
N ALA A 163 15.96 23.54 3.60
CA ALA A 163 17.37 23.22 3.52
C ALA A 163 17.62 22.21 2.40
N ASP A 164 18.73 22.34 1.74
CA ASP A 164 19.22 21.35 0.79
C ASP A 164 19.94 20.22 1.56
N LEU A 165 19.40 19.02 1.46
CA LEU A 165 19.95 17.81 2.08
C LEU A 165 20.52 16.84 1.03
N SER A 166 20.88 17.32 -0.16
CA SER A 166 21.41 16.49 -1.25
C SER A 166 22.74 15.82 -0.92
N ASP A 167 23.51 16.35 0.04
CA ASP A 167 24.73 15.73 0.54
C ASP A 167 24.50 14.54 1.48
N LEU A 168 23.24 14.32 1.90
CA LEU A 168 22.86 13.20 2.76
C LEU A 168 22.33 12.02 1.95
N PRO A 169 22.42 10.79 2.49
CA PRO A 169 21.84 9.62 1.87
C PRO A 169 20.32 9.77 1.60
N GLU A 170 19.85 9.17 0.53
CA GLU A 170 18.40 9.13 0.18
C GLU A 170 17.58 8.36 1.21
N ASN A 171 18.17 7.36 1.84
CA ASN A 171 17.54 6.58 2.90
C ASN A 171 18.41 6.59 4.15
N MET A 172 17.84 7.04 5.25
CA MET A 172 18.51 7.12 6.54
C MET A 172 17.69 6.40 7.60
N LEU A 173 18.36 5.73 8.53
CA LEU A 173 17.74 5.15 9.71
C LEU A 173 18.31 5.83 10.95
N PHE A 174 17.44 6.46 11.72
CA PHE A 174 17.80 7.09 13.00
C PHE A 174 17.31 6.25 14.16
N THR A 175 18.17 6.04 15.15
CA THR A 175 17.82 5.41 16.43
C THR A 175 17.66 6.49 17.51
N PHE A 176 16.74 6.26 18.44
CA PHE A 176 16.43 7.17 19.52
C PHE A 176 16.71 6.55 20.90
N ASP A 177 17.45 7.26 21.73
CA ASP A 177 17.68 6.93 23.11
C ASP A 177 17.57 8.24 23.93
N PRO A 178 16.55 8.35 24.81
CA PRO A 178 15.44 7.42 24.98
C PRO A 178 14.50 7.37 23.76
N PRO A 179 13.76 6.27 23.56
CA PRO A 179 12.72 6.18 22.53
C PRO A 179 11.60 7.20 22.79
N PHE A 180 10.78 7.44 21.78
CA PHE A 180 9.52 8.16 21.99
C PHE A 180 8.31 7.23 21.84
N PHE A 181 7.13 7.69 22.29
CA PHE A 181 5.91 6.91 22.22
C PHE A 181 4.92 7.57 21.25
N TYR A 182 4.24 6.72 20.50
CA TYR A 182 3.23 7.12 19.55
C TYR A 182 2.11 6.06 19.50
N ALA A 183 0.85 6.47 19.68
CA ALA A 183 -0.33 5.59 19.67
C ALA A 183 -0.22 4.36 20.61
N GLY A 184 0.50 4.50 21.72
CA GLY A 184 0.78 3.41 22.66
C GLY A 184 1.98 2.53 22.31
N GLU A 185 2.56 2.70 21.14
CA GLU A 185 3.75 1.98 20.67
C GLU A 185 5.04 2.73 20.96
N GLN A 186 6.10 1.97 21.27
CA GLN A 186 7.43 2.51 21.47
C GLN A 186 8.18 2.60 20.14
N VAL A 187 8.66 3.80 19.79
CA VAL A 187 9.44 4.07 18.58
C VAL A 187 10.92 4.21 18.94
N ASN A 188 11.68 3.17 18.64
CA ASN A 188 13.13 3.12 18.90
C ASN A 188 13.95 3.62 17.71
N SER A 189 13.39 3.54 16.50
CA SER A 189 14.05 3.96 15.26
C SER A 189 13.02 4.47 14.26
N LEU A 190 13.50 5.30 13.33
CA LEU A 190 12.68 5.87 12.26
C LEU A 190 13.47 5.91 10.96
N SER A 191 12.91 5.30 9.92
CA SER A 191 13.45 5.42 8.56
C SER A 191 12.97 6.72 7.94
N VAL A 192 13.89 7.47 7.35
CA VAL A 192 13.64 8.73 6.66
C VAL A 192 14.04 8.59 5.20
N ASN A 193 13.10 8.83 4.30
CA ASN A 193 13.36 8.97 2.87
C ASN A 193 13.63 10.45 2.58
N ASN A 194 14.79 10.75 2.02
CA ASN A 194 15.25 12.07 1.63
C ASN A 194 15.12 12.22 0.12
N TYR A 195 14.29 13.14 -0.34
CA TYR A 195 14.02 13.35 -1.77
C TYR A 195 14.77 14.58 -2.35
N ALA A 196 15.82 15.07 -1.71
CA ALA A 196 16.57 16.25 -2.17
C ALA A 196 17.14 16.09 -3.59
N THR A 197 17.57 14.87 -3.97
CA THR A 197 18.13 14.56 -5.29
C THR A 197 17.05 14.29 -6.36
N TYR A 198 15.78 14.11 -5.97
CA TYR A 198 14.70 13.77 -6.88
C TYR A 198 14.07 15.02 -7.49
N LYS A 199 14.16 15.13 -8.80
CA LYS A 199 13.61 16.27 -9.55
C LYS A 199 12.08 16.37 -9.36
N GLY A 200 11.62 17.56 -8.96
CA GLY A 200 10.18 17.85 -8.82
C GLY A 200 9.57 17.46 -7.48
N TYR A 201 10.35 16.95 -6.52
CA TYR A 201 9.86 16.57 -5.19
C TYR A 201 9.90 17.72 -4.18
N ALA A 202 10.70 18.74 -4.41
CA ALA A 202 10.75 19.97 -3.61
C ALA A 202 11.16 21.16 -4.47
N PRO A 203 10.92 22.41 -4.03
CA PRO A 203 11.50 23.61 -4.63
C PRO A 203 13.04 23.59 -4.54
N LYS A 204 13.70 24.35 -5.42
CA LYS A 204 15.17 24.46 -5.41
C LYS A 204 15.68 24.94 -4.04
N GLY A 205 16.66 24.22 -3.51
CA GLY A 205 17.26 24.52 -2.21
C GLY A 205 16.43 24.02 -1.01
N CYS A 206 15.31 23.33 -1.28
CA CYS A 206 14.49 22.69 -0.25
C CYS A 206 14.53 21.17 -0.40
N THR A 207 14.09 20.50 0.64
CA THR A 207 14.01 19.04 0.69
C THR A 207 12.60 18.59 1.12
N SER A 208 12.04 17.63 0.42
CA SER A 208 10.92 16.83 0.92
C SER A 208 11.48 15.58 1.60
N ALA A 209 10.97 15.27 2.79
CA ALA A 209 11.33 14.04 3.51
C ALA A 209 10.08 13.31 3.99
N THR A 210 10.10 11.98 3.96
CA THR A 210 8.96 11.18 4.40
C THR A 210 9.38 10.05 5.34
N MET A 211 8.46 9.70 6.25
CA MET A 211 8.64 8.68 7.26
C MET A 211 7.36 7.88 7.44
N GLY A 212 7.50 6.58 7.59
CA GLY A 212 6.38 5.69 7.88
C GLY A 212 6.49 5.07 9.27
N LEU A 213 5.45 5.23 10.09
CA LEU A 213 5.30 4.53 11.35
C LEU A 213 4.30 3.40 11.16
N MET A 214 4.81 2.17 11.12
CA MET A 214 4.02 0.96 10.93
C MET A 214 3.44 0.52 12.28
N GLY A 215 2.17 0.14 12.30
CA GLY A 215 1.51 -0.37 13.52
C GLY A 215 -0.01 -0.38 13.38
N ASP A 216 -0.68 -1.14 14.25
CA ASP A 216 -2.15 -1.16 14.30
C ASP A 216 -2.66 0.06 15.10
N THR A 217 -2.72 1.19 14.42
CA THR A 217 -3.09 2.48 15.02
C THR A 217 -4.48 2.98 14.60
N TYR A 218 -5.28 2.15 13.90
CA TYR A 218 -6.61 2.57 13.43
C TYR A 218 -7.53 2.98 14.57
N ASP A 219 -7.65 2.15 15.60
CA ASP A 219 -8.54 2.41 16.72
C ASP A 219 -8.05 3.61 17.56
N TYR A 220 -6.75 3.83 17.69
CA TYR A 220 -6.19 5.03 18.31
C TYR A 220 -6.70 6.30 17.60
N TRP A 221 -6.52 6.38 16.28
CA TRP A 221 -6.94 7.54 15.50
C TRP A 221 -8.45 7.72 15.45
N LYS A 222 -9.21 6.62 15.41
CA LYS A 222 -10.67 6.66 15.48
C LYS A 222 -11.14 7.24 16.81
N ASN A 223 -10.54 6.82 17.91
CA ASN A 223 -10.82 7.34 19.24
C ASN A 223 -10.42 8.81 19.37
N ALA A 224 -9.25 9.21 18.84
CA ALA A 224 -8.81 10.60 18.82
C ALA A 224 -9.82 11.49 18.06
N LYS A 225 -10.33 11.02 16.92
CA LYS A 225 -11.36 11.73 16.16
C LYS A 225 -12.66 11.87 16.95
N THR A 226 -13.10 10.82 17.63
CA THR A 226 -14.31 10.84 18.47
C THR A 226 -14.16 11.79 19.65
N LYS A 227 -12.98 11.88 20.25
CA LYS A 227 -12.66 12.78 21.37
C LYS A 227 -12.38 14.23 20.95
N GLY A 228 -12.24 14.49 19.65
CA GLY A 228 -11.89 15.82 19.12
C GLY A 228 -10.40 16.19 19.24
N THR A 229 -9.51 15.24 19.55
CA THR A 229 -8.06 15.47 19.70
C THR A 229 -7.26 15.16 18.44
N TYR A 230 -7.90 14.69 17.37
CA TYR A 230 -7.26 14.17 16.16
C TYR A 230 -6.20 15.09 15.55
N GLU A 231 -6.52 16.36 15.35
CA GLU A 231 -5.57 17.33 14.77
C GLU A 231 -4.44 17.70 15.75
N GLN A 232 -4.74 17.73 17.04
CA GLN A 232 -3.74 17.97 18.08
C GLN A 232 -2.76 16.80 18.17
N ASP A 233 -3.26 15.57 18.11
CA ASP A 233 -2.42 14.37 18.17
C ASP A 233 -1.52 14.25 16.93
N LYS A 234 -2.02 14.60 15.74
CA LYS A 234 -1.20 14.74 14.51
C LYS A 234 -0.08 15.76 14.67
N LYS A 235 -0.44 16.94 15.18
CA LYS A 235 0.53 18.02 15.44
C LYS A 235 1.61 17.57 16.42
N GLN A 236 1.22 16.98 17.53
CA GLN A 236 2.15 16.51 18.55
C GLN A 236 3.11 15.45 17.98
N LEU A 237 2.61 14.50 17.15
CA LEU A 237 3.46 13.52 16.50
C LEU A 237 4.48 14.20 15.57
N ALA A 238 4.04 15.13 14.72
CA ALA A 238 4.92 15.85 13.81
C ALA A 238 6.00 16.63 14.58
N GLU A 239 5.62 17.39 15.60
CA GLU A 239 6.54 18.16 16.45
C GLU A 239 7.57 17.27 17.15
N THR A 240 7.12 16.12 17.69
CA THR A 240 8.03 15.12 18.30
C THR A 240 9.05 14.59 17.30
N ILE A 241 8.61 14.24 16.11
CA ILE A 241 9.51 13.75 15.06
C ILE A 241 10.49 14.84 14.62
N ILE A 242 10.03 16.07 14.40
CA ILE A 242 10.87 17.21 14.01
C ILE A 242 11.94 17.47 15.06
N GLU A 243 11.58 17.51 16.34
CA GLU A 243 12.53 17.69 17.44
C GLU A 243 13.60 16.58 17.48
N ARG A 244 13.16 15.32 17.40
CA ARG A 244 14.05 14.16 17.40
C ARG A 244 15.00 14.13 16.21
N LEU A 245 14.50 14.49 15.03
CA LEU A 245 15.34 14.58 13.83
C LEU A 245 16.26 15.76 13.87
N ALA A 246 15.84 16.94 14.33
CA ALA A 246 16.70 18.12 14.47
C ALA A 246 17.86 17.88 15.43
N ALA A 247 17.67 17.06 16.47
CA ALA A 247 18.77 16.64 17.36
C ALA A 247 19.82 15.75 16.65
N LYS A 248 19.45 15.03 15.59
CA LYS A 248 20.35 14.18 14.79
C LYS A 248 20.88 14.89 13.54
N LEU A 249 20.11 15.81 13.00
CA LEU A 249 20.37 16.59 11.79
C LEU A 249 20.24 18.09 12.12
N PRO A 250 21.25 18.71 12.73
CA PRO A 250 21.17 20.13 13.16
C PRO A 250 20.84 21.10 12.02
N GLN A 251 21.14 20.74 10.77
CA GLN A 251 20.87 21.57 9.59
C GLN A 251 19.38 21.75 9.28
N ILE A 252 18.48 20.93 9.87
CA ILE A 252 17.02 21.07 9.69
C ILE A 252 16.36 21.86 10.83
N LYS A 253 17.13 22.20 11.89
CA LYS A 253 16.60 22.91 13.03
C LYS A 253 16.00 24.25 12.58
N ASP A 254 14.77 24.51 12.99
CA ASP A 254 13.99 25.71 12.67
C ASP A 254 13.74 25.95 11.15
N LYS A 255 13.96 24.91 10.31
CA LYS A 255 13.81 24.97 8.85
C LYS A 255 12.70 24.09 8.31
N VAL A 256 11.92 23.43 9.15
CA VAL A 256 10.72 22.69 8.69
C VAL A 256 9.60 23.71 8.49
N ALA A 257 9.33 24.02 7.21
CA ALA A 257 8.33 25.01 6.83
C ALA A 257 6.90 24.45 6.83
N VAL A 258 6.75 23.19 6.45
CA VAL A 258 5.46 22.50 6.38
C VAL A 258 5.60 21.04 6.81
N TRP A 259 4.52 20.51 7.36
CA TRP A 259 4.39 19.10 7.65
C TRP A 259 2.97 18.60 7.39
N ASP A 260 2.82 17.32 7.12
CA ASP A 260 1.53 16.63 7.11
C ASP A 260 1.66 15.23 7.72
N VAL A 261 0.55 14.77 8.29
CA VAL A 261 0.45 13.43 8.87
C VAL A 261 -0.77 12.74 8.27
N ALA A 262 -0.54 11.76 7.41
CA ALA A 262 -1.58 10.88 6.89
C ALA A 262 -1.73 9.67 7.83
N THR A 263 -2.91 9.52 8.42
CA THR A 263 -3.25 8.45 9.35
C THR A 263 -4.03 7.33 8.63
N PRO A 264 -4.28 6.16 9.24
CA PRO A 264 -5.20 5.17 8.69
C PRO A 264 -6.57 5.75 8.30
N LEU A 265 -7.11 6.72 9.04
CA LEU A 265 -8.38 7.39 8.68
C LEU A 265 -8.25 8.25 7.42
N THR A 266 -7.07 8.78 7.13
CA THR A 266 -6.80 9.49 5.88
C THR A 266 -6.91 8.54 4.69
N TYR A 267 -6.27 7.38 4.76
CA TYR A 267 -6.34 6.36 3.71
C TYR A 267 -7.75 5.78 3.53
N GLU A 268 -8.46 5.49 4.63
CA GLU A 268 -9.85 5.05 4.58
C GLU A 268 -10.73 6.08 3.86
N ARG A 269 -10.57 7.36 4.18
CA ARG A 269 -11.35 8.46 3.57
C ARG A 269 -11.10 8.61 2.08
N TYR A 270 -9.83 8.56 1.64
CA TYR A 270 -9.48 8.84 0.24
C TYR A 270 -9.54 7.60 -0.64
N CYS A 271 -9.20 6.43 -0.12
CA CYS A 271 -9.05 5.21 -0.91
C CYS A 271 -10.13 4.16 -0.63
N GLY A 272 -10.99 4.37 0.40
CA GLY A 272 -11.99 3.38 0.80
C GLY A 272 -11.39 2.07 1.30
N THR A 273 -10.14 2.06 1.75
CA THR A 273 -9.45 0.84 2.17
C THR A 273 -9.90 0.37 3.54
N TYR A 274 -9.99 -0.94 3.71
CA TYR A 274 -10.36 -1.57 4.97
C TYR A 274 -9.42 -1.13 6.11
N LYS A 275 -9.97 -0.46 7.13
CA LYS A 275 -9.23 0.15 8.25
C LYS A 275 -8.05 1.03 7.82
N GLY A 276 -8.13 1.68 6.67
CA GLY A 276 -7.04 2.49 6.14
C GLY A 276 -5.76 1.70 5.83
N SER A 277 -5.86 0.38 5.69
CA SER A 277 -4.69 -0.46 5.42
C SER A 277 -4.26 -0.38 3.96
N TRP A 278 -2.95 -0.44 3.73
CA TRP A 278 -2.38 -0.38 2.39
C TRP A 278 -1.91 -1.74 1.86
N MET A 279 -1.65 -2.70 2.74
CA MET A 279 -1.25 -4.07 2.38
C MET A 279 -1.85 -5.09 3.36
N THR A 280 -1.51 -6.36 3.16
CA THR A 280 -1.86 -7.47 4.05
C THR A 280 -0.57 -8.16 4.50
N VAL A 281 -0.41 -8.38 5.80
CA VAL A 281 0.73 -9.15 6.30
C VAL A 281 0.60 -10.60 5.84
N VAL A 282 1.69 -11.11 5.28
CA VAL A 282 1.93 -12.55 5.09
C VAL A 282 2.99 -12.93 6.12
N GLY A 283 2.51 -13.39 7.28
CA GLY A 283 3.35 -13.68 8.43
C GLY A 283 4.05 -15.03 8.36
N LYS A 284 4.76 -15.33 9.45
CA LYS A 284 5.45 -16.61 9.65
C LYS A 284 4.46 -17.78 9.57
N GLY A 285 4.72 -18.72 8.65
CA GLY A 285 3.91 -19.91 8.44
C GLY A 285 2.59 -19.69 7.70
N ASP A 286 2.24 -18.44 7.37
CA ASP A 286 1.06 -18.15 6.56
C ASP A 286 1.26 -18.70 5.13
N LYS A 287 0.18 -19.24 4.58
CA LYS A 287 0.14 -19.61 3.16
C LYS A 287 -0.44 -18.44 2.38
N PRO A 288 0.28 -17.89 1.40
CA PRO A 288 -0.29 -16.86 0.52
C PRO A 288 -1.61 -17.36 -0.06
N SER A 289 -2.66 -16.54 0.03
CA SER A 289 -3.95 -16.83 -0.56
C SER A 289 -4.08 -16.04 -1.87
N ILE A 290 -4.51 -16.70 -2.93
CA ILE A 290 -4.90 -16.05 -4.17
C ILE A 290 -6.42 -16.14 -4.21
N TYR A 291 -7.08 -15.00 -4.30
CA TYR A 291 -8.53 -14.91 -4.37
C TYR A 291 -8.97 -14.71 -5.82
N PRO A 292 -10.17 -15.21 -6.20
CA PRO A 292 -10.65 -15.07 -7.57
C PRO A 292 -10.97 -13.61 -7.93
N SER A 293 -10.84 -13.29 -9.22
CA SER A 293 -11.23 -12.00 -9.78
C SER A 293 -12.70 -11.96 -10.25
N THR A 294 -13.50 -12.98 -9.94
CA THR A 294 -14.91 -13.10 -10.36
C THR A 294 -15.78 -13.49 -9.17
N SER A 295 -17.06 -13.09 -9.20
CA SER A 295 -18.06 -13.64 -8.30
C SER A 295 -18.57 -14.99 -8.85
N GLU A 296 -18.81 -15.94 -7.95
CA GLU A 296 -19.45 -17.23 -8.28
C GLU A 296 -20.96 -17.10 -8.41
N LYS A 297 -21.56 -16.10 -7.74
CA LYS A 297 -23.03 -15.94 -7.64
C LYS A 297 -23.57 -14.81 -8.51
N ILE A 298 -22.75 -13.83 -8.85
CA ILE A 298 -23.18 -12.64 -9.60
C ILE A 298 -22.41 -12.60 -10.93
N ALA A 299 -23.13 -12.86 -12.01
CA ALA A 299 -22.57 -12.76 -13.36
C ALA A 299 -22.19 -11.30 -13.69
N ASN A 300 -21.20 -11.10 -14.55
CA ASN A 300 -20.69 -9.79 -14.99
C ASN A 300 -20.12 -8.91 -13.86
N LEU A 301 -19.78 -9.50 -12.72
CA LEU A 301 -19.12 -8.84 -11.61
C LEU A 301 -17.69 -9.36 -11.50
N TYR A 302 -16.73 -8.43 -11.59
CA TYR A 302 -15.31 -8.72 -11.52
C TYR A 302 -14.64 -7.90 -10.42
N PHE A 303 -13.57 -8.43 -9.87
CA PHE A 303 -12.76 -7.77 -8.84
C PHE A 303 -11.32 -7.66 -9.30
N ALA A 304 -10.71 -6.51 -9.04
CA ALA A 304 -9.28 -6.27 -9.21
C ALA A 304 -8.75 -5.46 -8.04
N GLY A 305 -7.49 -5.54 -7.78
CA GLY A 305 -6.83 -4.78 -6.73
C GLY A 305 -5.89 -5.63 -5.88
N GLN A 306 -5.11 -4.93 -5.10
CA GLN A 306 -4.02 -5.54 -4.33
C GLN A 306 -4.47 -6.58 -3.29
N ARG A 307 -5.73 -6.50 -2.80
CA ARG A 307 -6.24 -7.40 -1.76
C ARG A 307 -6.43 -8.84 -2.25
N LEU A 308 -6.56 -9.03 -3.56
CA LEU A 308 -6.80 -10.37 -4.13
C LEU A 308 -5.58 -11.29 -4.05
N GLN A 309 -4.37 -10.74 -3.94
CA GLN A 309 -3.14 -11.53 -3.82
C GLN A 309 -2.20 -10.92 -2.76
N PRO A 310 -2.34 -11.28 -1.47
CA PRO A 310 -1.41 -10.85 -0.43
C PRO A 310 0.06 -11.19 -0.77
N PRO A 311 1.00 -10.33 -0.41
CA PRO A 311 0.86 -9.15 0.45
C PRO A 311 0.20 -7.94 -0.20
N GLY A 312 0.07 -7.87 -1.52
CA GLY A 312 -0.52 -6.76 -2.24
C GLY A 312 0.51 -5.88 -2.94
N GLY A 313 0.19 -4.59 -3.04
CA GLY A 313 1.03 -3.59 -3.69
C GLY A 313 0.66 -3.34 -5.15
N LEU A 314 1.34 -2.36 -5.77
CA LEU A 314 1.09 -1.91 -7.13
C LEU A 314 1.23 -3.02 -8.19
N PRO A 315 2.26 -3.89 -8.15
CA PRO A 315 2.38 -4.98 -9.13
C PRO A 315 1.18 -5.93 -9.11
N VAL A 316 0.68 -6.23 -7.91
CA VAL A 316 -0.50 -7.09 -7.73
C VAL A 316 -1.76 -6.41 -8.27
N ALA A 317 -1.92 -5.11 -8.03
CA ALA A 317 -3.06 -4.36 -8.56
C ALA A 317 -3.09 -4.43 -10.10
N VAL A 318 -1.95 -4.26 -10.77
CA VAL A 318 -1.83 -4.37 -12.23
C VAL A 318 -2.15 -5.78 -12.72
N VAL A 319 -1.57 -6.81 -12.10
CA VAL A 319 -1.79 -8.21 -12.50
C VAL A 319 -3.26 -8.61 -12.33
N THR A 320 -3.88 -8.25 -11.21
CA THR A 320 -5.29 -8.58 -10.96
C THR A 320 -6.24 -7.79 -11.85
N GLY A 321 -5.90 -6.53 -12.19
CA GLY A 321 -6.62 -5.76 -13.21
C GLY A 321 -6.60 -6.46 -14.57
N ARG A 322 -5.42 -6.87 -15.04
CA ARG A 322 -5.27 -7.66 -16.27
C ARG A 322 -6.10 -8.96 -16.20
N THR A 323 -6.04 -9.68 -15.11
CA THR A 323 -6.77 -10.94 -14.92
C THR A 323 -8.27 -10.72 -14.98
N ALA A 324 -8.81 -9.68 -14.32
CA ALA A 324 -10.23 -9.35 -14.37
C ALA A 324 -10.71 -9.09 -15.81
N ILE A 325 -9.94 -8.33 -16.60
CA ILE A 325 -10.28 -8.06 -18.01
C ILE A 325 -10.15 -9.33 -18.86
N GLN A 326 -9.19 -10.21 -18.60
CA GLN A 326 -9.12 -11.52 -19.31
C GLN A 326 -10.35 -12.38 -19.04
N TYR A 327 -10.86 -12.39 -17.80
CA TYR A 327 -12.12 -13.07 -17.49
C TYR A 327 -13.33 -12.42 -18.17
N LEU A 328 -13.40 -11.09 -18.16
CA LEU A 328 -14.44 -10.36 -18.87
C LEU A 328 -14.43 -10.69 -20.38
N CYS A 329 -13.28 -10.66 -21.03
CA CYS A 329 -13.13 -11.02 -22.43
C CYS A 329 -13.58 -12.47 -22.72
N ARG A 330 -13.22 -13.41 -21.84
CA ARG A 330 -13.67 -14.81 -21.94
C ARG A 330 -15.20 -14.90 -21.86
N ASP A 331 -15.81 -14.23 -20.88
CA ASP A 331 -17.22 -14.33 -20.58
C ASP A 331 -18.10 -13.59 -21.60
N THR A 332 -17.52 -12.59 -22.30
CA THR A 332 -18.15 -11.86 -23.42
C THR A 332 -17.76 -12.42 -24.80
N ASN A 333 -16.95 -13.47 -24.85
CA ASN A 333 -16.43 -14.06 -26.08
C ASN A 333 -15.68 -13.05 -26.96
N THR A 334 -14.94 -12.13 -26.33
CA THR A 334 -14.06 -11.14 -26.98
C THR A 334 -12.59 -11.51 -26.82
N VAL A 335 -11.74 -11.03 -27.72
CA VAL A 335 -10.31 -11.31 -27.66
C VAL A 335 -9.62 -10.29 -26.75
N PHE A 336 -8.88 -10.80 -25.74
CA PHE A 336 -8.03 -9.94 -24.94
C PHE A 336 -6.84 -9.44 -25.77
N GLN A 337 -6.73 -8.13 -25.95
CA GLN A 337 -5.62 -7.49 -26.63
C GLN A 337 -4.70 -6.87 -25.57
N GLY A 338 -3.51 -7.42 -25.41
CA GLY A 338 -2.46 -6.84 -24.58
C GLY A 338 -1.64 -5.85 -25.40
N SER A 339 -1.18 -4.76 -24.77
CA SER A 339 -0.17 -3.93 -25.42
C SER A 339 1.09 -4.76 -25.68
N PRO A 340 1.76 -4.61 -26.83
CA PRO A 340 3.06 -5.23 -27.04
C PRO A 340 4.03 -4.73 -25.94
N PRO A 341 5.03 -5.54 -25.55
CA PRO A 341 6.07 -5.06 -24.65
C PRO A 341 6.80 -3.87 -25.32
N LEU A 342 7.04 -2.83 -24.53
CA LEU A 342 7.80 -1.66 -24.94
C LEU A 342 9.25 -2.04 -25.23
#